data_c1575945ec81391175f218b0cc96718b
#
_entry.id   c1575945ec81391175f218b0cc96718b
#
_cell.length_a   1.000
_cell.length_b   1.000
_cell.length_c   1.000
_cell.angle_alpha   90.00
_cell.angle_beta   90.00
_cell.angle_gamma   90.00
#
_symmetry.space_group_name_H-M   'P 1'
#
loop_
_entity.id
_entity.type
_entity.pdbx_description
1 polymer ?
#
loop_
_entity_poly.entity_id
_entity_poly.type
_entity_poly.pdbx_seq_one_letter_code
_entity_poly.pdbx_strand_id
1 'polypeptide(L)'
;MISSRAVAVEALVRIEEGAYSHVVVPTILRQKNIPVRNRAQVTSLVYATLRNQRRLDDLISRVSQRKVNRLDPPVRAALRIGAQQLISDVAPYAAVDETVSAVPQRSRGFVNAVLRSLTRLGPPWPEPESLAVALSYPDWIVDLFVAELGESDARGVLVAGNLP
;
A
#
# COMPACT_ATOMS: atom_id res chain seq x y z
N MET A 1 17.80 1.36 15.86
CA MET A 1 16.94 2.45 15.35
C MET A 1 15.68 1.81 14.76
N ILE A 2 14.47 2.29 15.11
CA ILE A 2 13.21 1.72 14.58
C ILE A 2 13.07 2.14 13.12
N SER A 3 12.84 1.18 12.22
CA SER A 3 12.66 1.43 10.79
C SER A 3 11.32 2.13 10.51
N SER A 4 11.32 3.15 9.64
CA SER A 4 10.09 3.80 9.16
C SER A 4 9.09 2.80 8.57
N ARG A 5 9.58 1.73 7.90
CA ARG A 5 8.72 0.68 7.34
C ARG A 5 8.06 -0.14 8.45
N ALA A 6 8.80 -0.48 9.49
CA ALA A 6 8.22 -1.22 10.64
C ALA A 6 7.13 -0.41 11.34
N VAL A 7 7.32 0.89 11.50
CA VAL A 7 6.30 1.79 12.07
C VAL A 7 5.08 1.91 11.16
N ALA A 8 5.29 2.01 9.84
CA ALA A 8 4.19 2.05 8.87
C ALA A 8 3.41 0.72 8.83
N VAL A 9 4.09 -0.44 8.92
CA VAL A 9 3.44 -1.75 9.05
C VAL A 9 2.53 -1.79 10.27
N GLU A 10 3.04 -1.39 11.45
CA GLU A 10 2.25 -1.37 12.69
C GLU A 10 1.05 -0.42 12.58
N ALA A 11 1.23 0.75 11.97
CA ALA A 11 0.13 1.70 11.75
C ALA A 11 -0.97 1.10 10.86
N LEU A 12 -0.60 0.47 9.74
CA LEU A 12 -1.56 -0.16 8.83
C LEU A 12 -2.31 -1.32 9.49
N VAL A 13 -1.65 -2.13 10.30
CA VAL A 13 -2.32 -3.21 11.05
C VAL A 13 -3.38 -2.62 12.00
N ARG A 14 -3.06 -1.59 12.77
CA ARG A 14 -4.02 -0.94 13.68
C ARG A 14 -5.20 -0.31 12.93
N ILE A 15 -4.95 0.27 11.75
CA ILE A 15 -6.01 0.84 10.91
C ILE A 15 -6.92 -0.26 10.37
N GLU A 16 -6.37 -1.39 9.95
CA GLU A 16 -7.14 -2.53 9.47
C GLU A 16 -8.01 -3.17 10.58
N GLU A 17 -7.57 -3.10 11.84
CA GLU A 17 -8.33 -3.49 13.03
C GLU A 17 -9.46 -2.52 13.39
N GLY A 18 -9.65 -1.46 12.62
CA GLY A 18 -10.75 -0.49 12.75
C GLY A 18 -10.38 0.87 13.34
N ALA A 19 -9.11 1.13 13.60
CA ALA A 19 -8.69 2.44 14.08
C ALA A 19 -8.60 3.47 12.94
N TYR A 20 -8.89 4.72 13.26
CA TYR A 20 -8.85 5.81 12.27
C TYR A 20 -7.40 6.25 11.97
N SER A 21 -7.05 6.34 10.69
CA SER A 21 -5.68 6.69 10.24
C SER A 21 -5.19 8.03 10.80
N HIS A 22 -6.05 9.04 10.83
CA HIS A 22 -5.71 10.38 11.36
C HIS A 22 -5.45 10.40 12.88
N VAL A 23 -5.88 9.36 13.60
CA VAL A 23 -5.57 9.15 15.03
C VAL A 23 -4.33 8.28 15.21
N VAL A 24 -4.27 7.16 14.45
CA VAL A 24 -3.17 6.19 14.56
C VAL A 24 -1.83 6.79 14.19
N VAL A 25 -1.74 7.47 13.05
CA VAL A 25 -0.45 7.96 12.54
C VAL A 25 0.21 8.95 13.50
N PRO A 26 -0.43 10.04 13.94
CA PRO A 26 0.20 10.95 14.91
C PRO A 26 0.53 10.26 16.23
N THR A 27 -0.32 9.34 16.68
CA THR A 27 -0.13 8.64 17.96
C THR A 27 1.10 7.73 17.92
N ILE A 28 1.24 6.92 16.89
CA ILE A 28 2.37 5.98 16.77
C ILE A 28 3.70 6.73 16.58
N LEU A 29 3.70 7.86 15.86
CA LEU A 29 4.89 8.70 15.70
C LEU A 29 5.38 9.26 17.03
N ARG A 30 4.46 9.65 17.94
CA ARG A 30 4.79 10.09 19.31
C ARG A 30 5.25 8.92 20.16
N GLN A 31 4.50 7.82 20.21
CA GLN A 31 4.81 6.65 21.04
C GLN A 31 6.17 6.04 20.72
N LYS A 32 6.54 5.99 19.45
CA LYS A 32 7.82 5.42 19.01
C LYS A 32 8.96 6.43 18.98
N ASN A 33 8.73 7.67 19.42
CA ASN A 33 9.74 8.75 19.38
C ASN A 33 10.43 8.89 18.02
N ILE A 34 9.64 8.84 16.93
CA ILE A 34 10.19 8.89 15.58
C ILE A 34 10.82 10.26 15.33
N PRO A 35 12.09 10.30 14.90
CA PRO A 35 12.77 11.56 14.57
C PRO A 35 11.99 12.38 13.54
N VAL A 36 11.94 13.68 13.68
CA VAL A 36 11.16 14.60 12.81
C VAL A 36 11.41 14.34 11.32
N ARG A 37 12.69 14.14 10.96
CA ARG A 37 13.09 13.83 9.58
C ARG A 37 12.44 12.56 8.99
N ASN A 38 12.07 11.59 9.83
CA ASN A 38 11.49 10.31 9.41
C ASN A 38 9.96 10.31 9.48
N ARG A 39 9.34 11.29 10.15
CA ARG A 39 7.87 11.35 10.32
C ARG A 39 7.15 11.50 8.99
N ALA A 40 7.65 12.36 8.11
CA ALA A 40 7.09 12.56 6.78
C ALA A 40 7.10 11.26 5.97
N GLN A 41 8.19 10.48 6.06
CA GLN A 41 8.30 9.20 5.37
C GLN A 41 7.26 8.19 5.87
N VAL A 42 7.10 8.03 7.20
CA VAL A 42 6.08 7.13 7.76
C VAL A 42 4.69 7.55 7.31
N THR A 43 4.38 8.84 7.44
CA THR A 43 3.08 9.40 7.03
C THR A 43 2.79 9.15 5.56
N SER A 44 3.76 9.45 4.69
CA SER A 44 3.63 9.22 3.24
C SER A 44 3.42 7.74 2.92
N LEU A 45 4.19 6.83 3.51
CA LEU A 45 4.04 5.39 3.31
C LEU A 45 2.64 4.90 3.70
N VAL A 46 2.14 5.30 4.87
CA VAL A 46 0.81 4.87 5.33
C VAL A 46 -0.29 5.39 4.41
N TYR A 47 -0.33 6.70 4.17
CA TYR A 47 -1.44 7.28 3.39
C TYR A 47 -1.39 6.90 1.91
N ALA A 48 -0.20 6.81 1.29
CA ALA A 48 -0.09 6.34 -0.08
C ALA A 48 -0.54 4.87 -0.21
N THR A 49 -0.17 4.02 0.75
CA THR A 49 -0.59 2.62 0.78
C THR A 49 -2.11 2.48 0.93
N LEU A 50 -2.72 3.25 1.83
CA LEU A 50 -4.19 3.24 2.01
C LEU A 50 -4.91 3.71 0.75
N ARG A 51 -4.41 4.78 0.12
CA ARG A 51 -5.01 5.35 -1.09
C ARG A 51 -5.00 4.39 -2.28
N ASN A 52 -3.97 3.57 -2.40
CA ASN A 52 -3.78 2.63 -3.51
C ASN A 52 -4.11 1.18 -3.15
N GLN A 53 -4.74 0.92 -2.01
CA GLN A 53 -4.84 -0.42 -1.43
C GLN A 53 -5.38 -1.47 -2.40
N ARG A 54 -6.48 -1.21 -3.12
CA ARG A 54 -7.07 -2.16 -4.07
C ARG A 54 -6.12 -2.47 -5.23
N ARG A 55 -5.43 -1.44 -5.74
CA ARG A 55 -4.43 -1.59 -6.81
C ARG A 55 -3.24 -2.43 -6.34
N LEU A 56 -2.78 -2.19 -5.11
CA LEU A 56 -1.68 -2.97 -4.51
C LEU A 56 -2.09 -4.43 -4.30
N ASP A 57 -3.29 -4.68 -3.83
CA ASP A 57 -3.82 -6.03 -3.63
C ASP A 57 -3.95 -6.80 -4.96
N ASP A 58 -4.35 -6.15 -6.05
CA ASP A 58 -4.36 -6.73 -7.39
C ASP A 58 -2.95 -7.18 -7.80
N LEU A 59 -1.96 -6.30 -7.69
CA LEU A 59 -0.57 -6.62 -8.04
C LEU A 59 0.01 -7.76 -7.19
N ILE A 60 -0.21 -7.72 -5.87
CA ILE A 60 0.27 -8.75 -4.95
C ILE A 60 -0.39 -10.09 -5.26
N SER A 61 -1.69 -10.13 -5.54
CA SER A 61 -2.41 -11.35 -5.87
C SER A 61 -1.89 -12.03 -7.13
N ARG A 62 -1.51 -11.24 -8.14
CA ARG A 62 -0.96 -11.75 -9.41
C ARG A 62 0.34 -12.54 -9.23
N VAL A 63 1.18 -12.15 -8.28
CA VAL A 63 2.51 -12.78 -8.09
C VAL A 63 2.56 -13.76 -6.92
N SER A 64 1.74 -13.56 -5.89
CA SER A 64 1.73 -14.42 -4.69
C SER A 64 0.89 -15.68 -4.86
N GLN A 65 -0.03 -15.69 -5.84
CA GLN A 65 -1.05 -16.73 -6.04
C GLN A 65 -1.89 -17.00 -4.77
N ARG A 66 -1.99 -15.99 -3.89
CA ARG A 66 -2.74 -16.06 -2.63
C ARG A 66 -3.71 -14.89 -2.53
N LYS A 67 -4.85 -15.13 -1.91
CA LYS A 67 -5.79 -14.06 -1.54
C LYS A 67 -5.15 -13.19 -0.46
N VAL A 68 -4.96 -11.91 -0.75
CA VAL A 68 -4.28 -10.96 0.14
C VAL A 68 -4.95 -10.87 1.50
N ASN A 69 -6.29 -10.93 1.54
CA ASN A 69 -7.07 -10.90 2.79
C ASN A 69 -6.87 -12.12 3.71
N ARG A 70 -6.25 -13.20 3.22
CA ARG A 70 -5.91 -14.40 4.01
C ARG A 70 -4.49 -14.40 4.56
N LEU A 71 -3.69 -13.41 4.20
CA LEU A 71 -2.35 -13.26 4.74
C LEU A 71 -2.40 -12.69 6.17
N ASP A 72 -1.42 -13.06 7.00
CA ASP A 72 -1.26 -12.45 8.32
C ASP A 72 -1.20 -10.92 8.19
N PRO A 73 -1.88 -10.15 9.07
CA PRO A 73 -1.96 -8.69 8.96
C PRO A 73 -0.61 -7.98 8.79
N PRO A 74 0.47 -8.30 9.55
CA PRO A 74 1.78 -7.67 9.35
C PRO A 74 2.41 -8.02 7.99
N VAL A 75 2.19 -9.22 7.48
CA VAL A 75 2.69 -9.65 6.16
C VAL A 75 1.96 -8.90 5.05
N ARG A 76 0.64 -8.82 5.15
CA ARG A 76 -0.20 -8.07 4.21
C ARG A 76 0.17 -6.59 4.17
N ALA A 77 0.31 -5.95 5.33
CA ALA A 77 0.73 -4.56 5.44
C ALA A 77 2.11 -4.33 4.83
N ALA A 78 3.08 -5.19 5.11
CA ALA A 78 4.42 -5.10 4.55
C ALA A 78 4.43 -5.25 3.02
N LEU A 79 3.69 -6.22 2.49
CA LEU A 79 3.59 -6.41 1.04
C LEU A 79 2.96 -5.19 0.34
N ARG A 80 1.93 -4.60 0.92
CA ARG A 80 1.32 -3.37 0.41
C ARG A 80 2.32 -2.20 0.42
N ILE A 81 3.07 -2.02 1.51
CA ILE A 81 4.12 -0.99 1.60
C ILE A 81 5.23 -1.21 0.58
N GLY A 82 5.70 -2.44 0.43
CA GLY A 82 6.72 -2.79 -0.58
C GLY A 82 6.23 -2.53 -2.00
N ALA A 83 5.02 -2.99 -2.32
CA ALA A 83 4.40 -2.75 -3.63
C ALA A 83 4.19 -1.25 -3.89
N GLN A 84 3.74 -0.47 -2.89
CA GLN A 84 3.58 0.98 -3.01
C GLN A 84 4.91 1.67 -3.33
N GLN A 85 5.99 1.27 -2.69
CA GLN A 85 7.31 1.83 -2.97
C GLN A 85 7.76 1.49 -4.40
N LEU A 86 7.54 0.27 -4.87
CA LEU A 86 7.89 -0.14 -6.23
C LEU A 86 7.12 0.63 -7.29
N ILE A 87 5.82 0.86 -7.12
CA ILE A 87 5.03 1.65 -8.07
C ILE A 87 5.33 3.16 -8.00
N SER A 88 6.00 3.61 -6.94
CA SER A 88 6.45 5.00 -6.76
C SER A 88 7.93 5.20 -7.12
N ASP A 89 8.50 4.33 -7.94
CA ASP A 89 9.86 4.39 -8.47
C ASP A 89 10.96 4.42 -7.39
N VAL A 90 10.69 3.89 -6.20
CA VAL A 90 11.74 3.65 -5.21
C VAL A 90 12.64 2.51 -5.71
N ALA A 91 13.96 2.69 -5.59
CA ALA A 91 14.93 1.68 -6.01
C ALA A 91 14.57 0.29 -5.47
N PRO A 92 14.43 -0.74 -6.35
CA PRO A 92 13.87 -2.04 -5.96
C PRO A 92 14.59 -2.70 -4.78
N TYR A 93 15.92 -2.59 -4.71
CA TYR A 93 16.69 -3.18 -3.61
C TYR A 93 16.31 -2.53 -2.27
N ALA A 94 16.14 -1.20 -2.22
CA ALA A 94 15.77 -0.50 -1.00
C ALA A 94 14.31 -0.80 -0.60
N ALA A 95 13.40 -0.81 -1.57
CA ALA A 95 12.00 -1.15 -1.34
C ALA A 95 11.84 -2.57 -0.78
N VAL A 96 12.59 -3.54 -1.32
CA VAL A 96 12.53 -4.94 -0.89
C VAL A 96 13.21 -5.14 0.47
N ASP A 97 14.49 -4.82 0.58
CA ASP A 97 15.31 -5.19 1.74
C ASP A 97 14.83 -4.53 3.04
N GLU A 98 14.49 -3.24 2.98
CA GLU A 98 13.99 -2.53 4.16
C GLU A 98 12.57 -2.99 4.56
N THR A 99 11.73 -3.37 3.59
CA THR A 99 10.39 -3.91 3.87
C THR A 99 10.47 -5.32 4.45
N VAL A 100 11.33 -6.18 3.91
CA VAL A 100 11.58 -7.53 4.44
C VAL A 100 12.09 -7.46 5.89
N SER A 101 12.92 -6.47 6.21
CA SER A 101 13.42 -6.28 7.57
C SER A 101 12.33 -5.85 8.57
N ALA A 102 11.22 -5.31 8.09
CA ALA A 102 10.10 -4.84 8.91
C ALA A 102 9.15 -5.95 9.39
N VAL A 103 9.28 -7.18 8.90
CA VAL A 103 8.45 -8.32 9.29
C VAL A 103 9.21 -9.32 10.16
N PRO A 104 8.48 -10.17 10.95
CA PRO A 104 9.11 -11.25 11.71
C PRO A 104 9.93 -12.18 10.83
N GLN A 105 11.01 -12.74 11.39
CA GLN A 105 11.96 -13.61 10.68
C GLN A 105 11.26 -14.73 9.88
N ARG A 106 10.25 -15.38 10.47
CA ARG A 106 9.50 -16.46 9.84
C ARG A 106 8.79 -16.06 8.53
N SER A 107 8.47 -14.79 8.35
CA SER A 107 7.74 -14.27 7.19
C SER A 107 8.65 -13.65 6.12
N ARG A 108 9.92 -13.40 6.43
CA ARG A 108 10.86 -12.70 5.55
C ARG A 108 11.05 -13.36 4.21
N GLY A 109 11.19 -14.70 4.20
CA GLY A 109 11.35 -15.46 2.96
C GLY A 109 10.19 -15.28 1.99
N PHE A 110 8.96 -15.36 2.50
CA PHE A 110 7.76 -15.16 1.71
C PHE A 110 7.64 -13.72 1.20
N VAL A 111 7.79 -12.72 2.09
CA VAL A 111 7.74 -11.30 1.70
C VAL A 111 8.79 -10.97 0.65
N ASN A 112 10.03 -11.43 0.84
CA ASN A 112 11.11 -11.25 -0.14
C ASN A 112 10.77 -11.87 -1.50
N ALA A 113 10.25 -13.09 -1.52
CA ALA A 113 9.90 -13.77 -2.76
C ALA A 113 8.80 -13.03 -3.53
N VAL A 114 7.76 -12.57 -2.85
CA VAL A 114 6.65 -11.81 -3.46
C VAL A 114 7.13 -10.47 -3.99
N LEU A 115 7.87 -9.69 -3.19
CA LEU A 115 8.37 -8.38 -3.62
C LEU A 115 9.36 -8.46 -4.79
N ARG A 116 10.24 -9.48 -4.80
CA ARG A 116 11.12 -9.72 -5.96
C ARG A 116 10.33 -10.14 -7.20
N SER A 117 9.24 -10.87 -7.05
CA SER A 117 8.35 -11.20 -8.17
C SER A 117 7.62 -9.96 -8.68
N LEU A 118 7.20 -9.05 -7.81
CA LEU A 118 6.66 -7.74 -8.21
C LEU A 118 7.70 -6.92 -8.97
N THR A 119 8.95 -6.88 -8.52
CA THR A 119 10.03 -6.18 -9.23
C THR A 119 10.23 -6.72 -10.66
N ARG A 120 10.03 -8.02 -10.89
CA ARG A 120 10.10 -8.61 -12.24
C ARG A 120 8.84 -8.38 -13.08
N LEU A 121 7.70 -8.14 -12.42
CA LEU A 121 6.43 -7.91 -13.11
C LEU A 121 6.35 -6.54 -13.79
N GLY A 122 6.93 -5.52 -13.24
CA GLY A 122 6.88 -4.16 -13.78
C GLY A 122 8.13 -3.34 -13.56
N PRO A 123 8.24 -2.11 -14.05
CA PRO A 123 7.38 -1.46 -15.03
C PRO A 123 7.55 -2.00 -16.46
N PRO A 124 6.57 -1.91 -17.37
CA PRO A 124 5.24 -1.36 -17.15
C PRO A 124 4.36 -2.28 -16.30
N TRP A 125 3.55 -1.67 -15.43
CA TRP A 125 2.66 -2.42 -14.53
C TRP A 125 1.44 -2.95 -15.28
N PRO A 126 0.97 -4.20 -15.01
CA PRO A 126 -0.22 -4.74 -15.65
C PRO A 126 -1.44 -3.84 -15.45
N GLU A 127 -2.25 -3.70 -16.49
CA GLU A 127 -3.52 -3.01 -16.39
C GLU A 127 -4.47 -3.77 -15.45
N PRO A 128 -5.18 -3.07 -14.55
CA PRO A 128 -6.18 -3.67 -13.70
C PRO A 128 -7.46 -3.99 -14.47
N GLU A 129 -8.26 -4.91 -13.94
CA GLU A 129 -9.51 -5.36 -14.59
C GLU A 129 -10.60 -4.28 -14.63
N SER A 130 -10.57 -3.31 -13.71
CA SER A 130 -11.59 -2.27 -13.64
C SER A 130 -11.01 -0.92 -13.21
N LEU A 131 -11.74 0.15 -13.54
CA LEU A 131 -11.43 1.51 -13.11
C LEU A 131 -11.42 1.63 -11.57
N ALA A 132 -12.30 0.91 -10.89
CA ALA A 132 -12.36 0.89 -9.43
C ALA A 132 -11.09 0.31 -8.81
N VAL A 133 -10.54 -0.76 -9.37
CA VAL A 133 -9.24 -1.32 -8.94
C VAL A 133 -8.11 -0.37 -9.33
N ALA A 134 -8.11 0.16 -10.55
CA ALA A 134 -7.07 1.08 -11.04
C ALA A 134 -6.89 2.28 -10.12
N LEU A 135 -7.99 2.88 -9.70
CA LEU A 135 -8.04 4.09 -8.90
C LEU A 135 -8.23 3.83 -7.40
N SER A 136 -8.39 2.56 -7.01
CA SER A 136 -8.54 2.13 -5.61
C SER A 136 -9.77 2.71 -4.89
N TYR A 137 -10.86 2.90 -5.63
CA TYR A 137 -12.17 3.29 -5.08
C TYR A 137 -13.09 2.07 -4.90
N PRO A 138 -14.08 2.13 -4.00
CA PRO A 138 -15.19 1.17 -3.97
C PRO A 138 -15.94 1.16 -5.31
N ASP A 139 -16.39 -0.02 -5.76
CA ASP A 139 -17.08 -0.16 -7.04
C ASP A 139 -18.31 0.75 -7.15
N TRP A 140 -19.14 0.81 -6.10
CA TRP A 140 -20.35 1.64 -6.07
C TRP A 140 -20.09 3.15 -6.26
N ILE A 141 -18.92 3.64 -5.80
CA ILE A 141 -18.52 5.04 -6.01
C ILE A 141 -18.21 5.27 -7.49
N VAL A 142 -17.43 4.37 -8.09
CA VAL A 142 -17.09 4.47 -9.51
C VAL A 142 -18.34 4.38 -10.38
N ASP A 143 -19.22 3.41 -10.09
CA ASP A 143 -20.48 3.22 -10.81
C ASP A 143 -21.37 4.46 -10.73
N LEU A 144 -21.47 5.09 -9.56
CA LEU A 144 -22.22 6.33 -9.36
C LEU A 144 -21.67 7.47 -10.23
N PHE A 145 -20.34 7.70 -10.18
CA PHE A 145 -19.72 8.77 -10.96
C PHE A 145 -19.81 8.52 -12.47
N VAL A 146 -19.67 7.27 -12.91
CA VAL A 146 -19.81 6.90 -14.33
C VAL A 146 -21.26 7.10 -14.81
N ALA A 147 -22.25 6.74 -13.99
CA ALA A 147 -23.65 6.92 -14.33
C ALA A 147 -24.03 8.41 -14.47
N GLU A 148 -23.47 9.27 -13.61
CA GLU A 148 -23.81 10.71 -13.60
C GLU A 148 -23.00 11.54 -14.60
N LEU A 149 -21.73 11.22 -14.84
CA LEU A 149 -20.79 12.05 -15.60
C LEU A 149 -20.31 11.41 -16.92
N GLY A 150 -20.55 10.11 -17.12
CA GLY A 150 -19.91 9.33 -18.15
C GLY A 150 -18.48 8.91 -17.75
N GLU A 151 -17.94 7.90 -18.43
CA GLU A 151 -16.67 7.24 -18.02
C GLU A 151 -15.46 8.20 -18.03
N SER A 152 -15.35 9.05 -19.07
CA SER A 152 -14.21 9.98 -19.22
C SER A 152 -14.13 11.00 -18.09
N ASP A 153 -15.26 11.67 -17.80
CA ASP A 153 -15.32 12.72 -16.78
C ASP A 153 -15.24 12.14 -15.37
N ALA A 154 -15.90 10.99 -15.15
CA ALA A 154 -15.79 10.24 -13.90
C ALA A 154 -14.34 9.88 -13.60
N ARG A 155 -13.60 9.37 -14.59
CA ARG A 155 -12.16 9.07 -14.45
C ARG A 155 -11.36 10.31 -14.05
N GLY A 156 -11.59 11.44 -14.73
CA GLY A 156 -10.91 12.70 -14.41
C GLY A 156 -11.13 13.15 -12.98
N VAL A 157 -12.39 13.14 -12.51
CA VAL A 157 -12.73 13.51 -11.12
C VAL A 157 -12.10 12.57 -10.10
N LEU A 158 -12.19 11.26 -10.32
CA LEU A 158 -11.66 10.26 -9.39
C LEU A 158 -10.13 10.26 -9.34
N VAL A 159 -9.46 10.50 -10.47
CA VAL A 159 -7.99 10.70 -10.51
C VAL A 159 -7.62 11.94 -9.69
N ALA A 160 -8.32 13.05 -9.89
CA ALA A 160 -8.07 14.29 -9.13
C ALA A 160 -8.27 14.09 -7.61
N GLY A 161 -9.28 13.30 -7.21
CA GLY A 161 -9.53 12.96 -5.81
C GLY A 161 -8.45 12.11 -5.14
N ASN A 162 -7.61 11.43 -5.93
CA ASN A 162 -6.47 10.65 -5.43
C ASN A 162 -5.16 11.44 -5.30
N LEU A 163 -5.13 12.71 -5.72
CA LEU A 163 -3.97 13.55 -5.51
C LEU A 163 -3.79 13.87 -4.01
N PRO A 164 -2.54 13.94 -3.52
CA PRO A 164 -2.25 14.24 -2.12
C PRO A 164 -2.58 15.68 -1.75
#